data_4de9e9dbb00dd9d601b067e2eb8a8a86
#
_entry.id   4de9e9dbb00dd9d601b067e2eb8a8a86
#
_cell.length_a   1.000
_cell.length_b   1.000
_cell.length_c   1.000
_cell.angle_alpha   90.00
_cell.angle_beta   90.00
_cell.angle_gamma   90.00
#
_symmetry.space_group_name_H-M   'P 1'
#
loop_
_entity.id
_entity.type
_entity.pdbx_description
1 polymer ?
#
loop_
_entity_poly.entity_id
_entity_poly.type
_entity_poly.pdbx_seq_one_letter_code
_entity_poly.pdbx_strand_id
1 'polypeptide(L)'
;RRQRQMCIRDSLVFMQYNRKADGSLEPLPAKVIDTGMGFERLCMALQGKTSNYDTDVFQPMLKAIAAMSGTEYGKDKQQDIAMRVIADHIRTIAFSITDGQLPSNAKAGYVIRRILRRAVRYGYTFLGQKQAFMYKLLPVLIDNMGEAYPELVAQKTLIEKVIKEEEESFLRTLETGIRLLDKTMEDTKANGKTEISGKDAFTLYDTFGFPLDLTELILRENGMTVNIEEFNAVSYTHMTLPTKRI
;
A
#
# COMPACT_ATOMS: atom_id res chain seq x y z
N ARG A 1 -10.61 13.93 22.89
CA ARG A 1 -11.18 15.26 22.50
C ARG A 1 -10.47 15.89 21.30
N ARG A 2 -9.13 15.93 21.25
CA ARG A 2 -8.38 16.52 20.09
C ARG A 2 -8.63 15.78 18.76
N GLN A 3 -8.71 14.45 18.75
CA GLN A 3 -9.00 13.66 17.53
C GLN A 3 -10.42 13.92 17.00
N ARG A 4 -11.42 14.05 17.86
CA ARG A 4 -12.80 14.40 17.43
C ARG A 4 -12.86 15.79 16.78
N GLN A 5 -12.13 16.77 17.31
CA GLN A 5 -12.09 18.12 16.73
C GLN A 5 -11.36 18.17 15.39
N MET A 6 -10.32 17.36 15.18
CA MET A 6 -9.61 17.28 13.91
C MET A 6 -10.49 16.65 12.81
N CYS A 7 -11.21 15.57 13.12
CA CYS A 7 -12.13 14.94 12.16
C CYS A 7 -13.29 15.84 11.71
N ILE A 8 -13.78 16.73 12.60
CA ILE A 8 -14.86 17.66 12.29
C ILE A 8 -14.36 18.85 11.45
N ARG A 9 -13.16 19.37 11.74
CA ARG A 9 -12.62 20.54 11.03
C ARG A 9 -12.23 20.28 9.59
N ASP A 10 -11.69 19.10 9.30
CA ASP A 10 -11.22 18.74 7.95
C ASP A 10 -12.34 18.27 7.02
N SER A 11 -13.57 18.18 7.52
CA SER A 11 -14.71 17.60 6.83
C SER A 11 -15.76 18.61 6.35
N LEU A 12 -15.60 19.90 6.65
CA LEU A 12 -16.52 20.95 6.24
C LEU A 12 -15.83 21.90 5.25
N VAL A 13 -16.26 21.87 4.01
CA VAL A 13 -15.75 22.73 2.94
C VAL A 13 -16.86 23.70 2.51
N PHE A 14 -16.59 24.99 2.64
CA PHE A 14 -17.48 26.04 2.17
C PHE A 14 -16.98 26.50 0.79
N MET A 15 -17.82 26.27 -0.24
CA MET A 15 -17.50 26.65 -1.61
C MET A 15 -18.34 27.85 -2.03
N GLN A 16 -17.67 28.92 -2.48
CA GLN A 16 -18.28 30.14 -2.94
C GLN A 16 -17.87 30.46 -4.36
N TYR A 17 -16.70 29.99 -4.80
CA TYR A 17 -16.14 30.31 -6.11
C TYR A 17 -15.69 29.06 -6.84
N ASN A 18 -15.79 29.10 -8.16
CA ASN A 18 -15.13 28.18 -9.06
C ASN A 18 -13.82 28.81 -9.55
N ARG A 19 -12.71 28.07 -9.44
CA ARG A 19 -11.41 28.50 -9.96
C ARG A 19 -11.23 27.99 -11.38
N LYS A 20 -11.16 28.92 -12.35
CA LYS A 20 -10.92 28.60 -13.77
C LYS A 20 -9.47 28.23 -14.04
N ALA A 21 -9.21 27.66 -15.22
CA ALA A 21 -7.87 27.27 -15.66
C ALA A 21 -6.86 28.45 -15.72
N ASP A 22 -7.36 29.66 -15.98
CA ASP A 22 -6.58 30.92 -15.98
C ASP A 22 -6.29 31.46 -14.56
N GLY A 23 -6.79 30.78 -13.52
CA GLY A 23 -6.64 31.18 -12.11
C GLY A 23 -7.67 32.16 -11.62
N SER A 24 -8.58 32.68 -12.48
CA SER A 24 -9.67 33.58 -12.09
C SER A 24 -10.71 32.86 -11.23
N LEU A 25 -11.39 33.60 -10.35
CA LEU A 25 -12.45 33.11 -9.49
C LEU A 25 -13.81 33.59 -10.00
N GLU A 26 -14.67 32.66 -10.32
CA GLU A 26 -16.06 32.92 -10.73
C GLU A 26 -16.99 32.54 -9.57
N PRO A 27 -17.92 33.45 -9.14
CA PRO A 27 -18.89 33.09 -8.13
C PRO A 27 -19.75 31.90 -8.57
N LEU A 28 -19.97 30.94 -7.63
CA LEU A 28 -20.94 29.87 -7.86
C LEU A 28 -22.37 30.44 -7.86
N PRO A 29 -23.30 29.84 -8.61
CA PRO A 29 -24.71 30.23 -8.62
C PRO A 29 -25.37 30.20 -7.24
N ALA A 30 -24.89 29.28 -6.39
CA ALA A 30 -25.28 29.18 -4.99
C ALA A 30 -24.02 28.86 -4.12
N LYS A 31 -24.02 29.36 -2.90
CA LYS A 31 -23.04 28.97 -1.91
C LYS A 31 -23.37 27.57 -1.44
N VAL A 32 -22.38 26.66 -1.51
CA VAL A 32 -22.58 25.26 -1.14
C VAL A 32 -21.63 24.86 -0.01
N ILE A 33 -22.09 23.92 0.78
CA ILE A 33 -21.30 23.29 1.83
C ILE A 33 -21.15 21.83 1.43
N ASP A 34 -19.91 21.39 1.30
CA ASP A 34 -19.59 19.99 1.13
C ASP A 34 -19.05 19.43 2.45
N THR A 35 -19.47 18.22 2.77
CA THR A 35 -19.03 17.53 3.98
C THR A 35 -18.45 16.18 3.60
N GLY A 36 -17.21 15.94 3.99
CA GLY A 36 -16.56 14.64 3.87
C GLY A 36 -16.13 14.13 5.23
N MET A 37 -16.35 12.85 5.50
CA MET A 37 -15.95 12.23 6.75
C MET A 37 -15.32 10.86 6.47
N GLY A 38 -14.19 10.57 7.12
CA GLY A 38 -13.57 9.25 7.03
C GLY A 38 -14.49 8.20 7.64
N PHE A 39 -14.94 7.25 6.81
CA PHE A 39 -15.87 6.18 7.22
C PHE A 39 -15.35 5.45 8.45
N GLU A 40 -14.12 4.98 8.44
CA GLU A 40 -13.51 4.24 9.54
C GLU A 40 -13.39 5.07 10.82
N ARG A 41 -13.12 6.38 10.68
CA ARG A 41 -13.05 7.30 11.82
C ARG A 41 -14.42 7.53 12.43
N LEU A 42 -15.45 7.59 11.60
CA LEU A 42 -16.83 7.69 12.06
C LEU A 42 -17.23 6.42 12.83
N CYS A 43 -16.98 5.24 12.25
CA CYS A 43 -17.21 3.94 12.90
C CYS A 43 -16.48 3.85 14.25
N MET A 44 -15.21 4.27 14.29
CA MET A 44 -14.41 4.30 15.51
C MET A 44 -15.07 5.18 16.59
N ALA A 45 -15.54 6.37 16.21
CA ALA A 45 -16.18 7.29 17.15
C ALA A 45 -17.52 6.76 17.67
N LEU A 46 -18.35 6.19 16.79
CA LEU A 46 -19.67 5.63 17.14
C LEU A 46 -19.54 4.39 18.03
N GLN A 47 -18.54 3.55 17.78
CA GLN A 47 -18.27 2.34 18.55
C GLN A 47 -17.46 2.59 19.83
N GLY A 48 -17.10 3.85 20.12
CA GLY A 48 -16.31 4.22 21.31
C GLY A 48 -14.89 3.65 21.31
N LYS A 49 -14.33 3.29 20.13
CA LYS A 49 -12.99 2.75 20.01
C LYS A 49 -11.92 3.84 19.95
N THR A 50 -10.68 3.48 20.23
CA THR A 50 -9.51 4.37 20.17
C THR A 50 -8.70 4.21 18.90
N SER A 51 -8.89 3.11 18.17
CA SER A 51 -8.25 2.80 16.89
C SER A 51 -9.30 2.37 15.86
N ASN A 52 -9.11 2.79 14.59
CA ASN A 52 -9.94 2.33 13.47
C ASN A 52 -9.93 0.79 13.35
N TYR A 53 -8.77 0.19 13.64
CA TYR A 53 -8.56 -1.25 13.54
C TYR A 53 -9.31 -2.07 14.60
N ASP A 54 -9.83 -1.43 15.65
CA ASP A 54 -10.61 -2.10 16.71
C ASP A 54 -12.11 -2.11 16.41
N THR A 55 -12.50 -1.56 15.25
CA THR A 55 -13.89 -1.53 14.79
C THR A 55 -14.28 -2.84 14.10
N ASP A 56 -15.57 -3.07 13.95
CA ASP A 56 -16.15 -4.18 13.20
C ASP A 56 -15.76 -4.18 11.70
N VAL A 57 -15.36 -3.02 11.17
CA VAL A 57 -14.86 -2.87 9.80
C VAL A 57 -13.56 -3.65 9.56
N PHE A 58 -12.65 -3.66 10.55
CA PHE A 58 -11.33 -4.29 10.40
C PHE A 58 -11.16 -5.59 11.18
N GLN A 59 -11.88 -5.78 12.29
CA GLN A 59 -11.69 -6.93 13.16
C GLN A 59 -11.89 -8.30 12.48
N PRO A 60 -12.86 -8.51 11.58
CA PRO A 60 -12.98 -9.79 10.86
C PRO A 60 -11.73 -10.10 10.04
N MET A 61 -11.18 -9.08 9.34
CA MET A 61 -9.97 -9.20 8.53
C MET A 61 -8.73 -9.50 9.38
N LEU A 62 -8.54 -8.76 10.48
CA LEU A 62 -7.42 -8.97 11.40
C LEU A 62 -7.44 -10.38 12.01
N LYS A 63 -8.63 -10.88 12.40
CA LYS A 63 -8.79 -12.25 12.90
C LYS A 63 -8.45 -13.29 11.83
N ALA A 64 -8.86 -13.07 10.59
CA ALA A 64 -8.52 -13.97 9.48
C ALA A 64 -7.00 -14.00 9.20
N ILE A 65 -6.34 -12.84 9.18
CA ILE A 65 -4.89 -12.74 9.01
C ILE A 65 -4.16 -13.44 10.16
N ALA A 66 -4.59 -13.20 11.41
CA ALA A 66 -4.02 -13.84 12.60
C ALA A 66 -4.14 -15.36 12.53
N ALA A 67 -5.32 -15.89 12.18
CA ALA A 67 -5.55 -17.32 12.03
C ALA A 67 -4.68 -17.95 10.93
N MET A 68 -4.51 -17.26 9.79
CA MET A 68 -3.68 -17.75 8.67
C MET A 68 -2.18 -17.74 8.98
N SER A 69 -1.72 -16.79 9.78
CA SER A 69 -0.30 -16.65 10.15
C SER A 69 0.09 -17.38 11.42
N GLY A 70 -0.88 -17.90 12.18
CA GLY A 70 -0.65 -18.49 13.49
C GLY A 70 -0.18 -17.47 14.55
N THR A 71 -0.51 -16.19 14.35
CA THR A 71 -0.13 -15.09 15.23
C THR A 71 -1.34 -14.54 15.97
N GLU A 72 -1.14 -13.75 17.02
CA GLU A 72 -2.22 -13.14 17.81
C GLU A 72 -2.10 -11.61 17.75
N TYR A 73 -3.15 -10.94 17.30
CA TYR A 73 -3.21 -9.48 17.26
C TYR A 73 -3.17 -8.88 18.66
N GLY A 74 -2.32 -7.88 18.88
CA GLY A 74 -2.12 -7.23 20.18
C GLY A 74 -0.96 -7.78 21.00
N LYS A 75 -0.24 -8.79 20.53
CA LYS A 75 0.91 -9.39 21.26
C LYS A 75 2.25 -8.84 20.82
N ASP A 76 2.45 -8.63 19.53
CA ASP A 76 3.71 -8.13 18.97
C ASP A 76 3.46 -6.92 18.09
N LYS A 77 4.18 -5.83 18.36
CA LYS A 77 3.99 -4.55 17.67
C LYS A 77 4.26 -4.63 16.17
N GLN A 78 5.25 -5.40 15.74
CA GLN A 78 5.62 -5.51 14.32
C GLN A 78 4.60 -6.35 13.58
N GLN A 79 4.14 -7.44 14.19
CA GLN A 79 3.07 -8.28 13.63
C GLN A 79 1.74 -7.50 13.56
N ASP A 80 1.41 -6.72 14.57
CA ASP A 80 0.21 -5.86 14.57
C ASP A 80 0.25 -4.84 13.43
N ILE A 81 1.41 -4.19 13.20
CA ILE A 81 1.59 -3.28 12.08
C ILE A 81 1.40 -4.02 10.75
N ALA A 82 1.99 -5.21 10.61
CA ALA A 82 1.87 -6.01 9.41
C ALA A 82 0.40 -6.39 9.14
N MET A 83 -0.33 -6.86 10.14
CA MET A 83 -1.74 -7.19 10.02
C MET A 83 -2.60 -5.99 9.61
N ARG A 84 -2.35 -4.82 10.20
CA ARG A 84 -3.05 -3.57 9.85
C ARG A 84 -2.78 -3.14 8.41
N VAL A 85 -1.52 -3.20 7.98
CA VAL A 85 -1.13 -2.89 6.60
C VAL A 85 -1.84 -3.82 5.61
N ILE A 86 -1.85 -5.13 5.87
CA ILE A 86 -2.50 -6.10 5.01
C ILE A 86 -4.01 -5.88 4.96
N ALA A 87 -4.66 -5.69 6.11
CA ALA A 87 -6.10 -5.47 6.20
C ALA A 87 -6.56 -4.19 5.48
N ASP A 88 -5.77 -3.12 5.54
CA ASP A 88 -6.03 -1.88 4.83
C ASP A 88 -5.79 -2.02 3.32
N HIS A 89 -4.68 -2.64 2.94
CA HIS A 89 -4.25 -2.73 1.55
C HIS A 89 -5.11 -3.67 0.73
N ILE A 90 -5.56 -4.82 1.28
CA ILE A 90 -6.47 -5.73 0.55
C ILE A 90 -7.76 -5.04 0.13
N ARG A 91 -8.33 -4.18 0.97
CA ARG A 91 -9.51 -3.37 0.65
C ARG A 91 -9.21 -2.44 -0.53
N THR A 92 -8.14 -1.66 -0.42
CA THR A 92 -7.73 -0.73 -1.48
C THR A 92 -7.55 -1.45 -2.81
N ILE A 93 -6.85 -2.59 -2.82
CA ILE A 93 -6.56 -3.37 -4.03
C ILE A 93 -7.84 -3.96 -4.61
N ALA A 94 -8.68 -4.59 -3.80
CA ALA A 94 -9.91 -5.21 -4.25
C ALA A 94 -10.87 -4.20 -4.89
N PHE A 95 -11.12 -3.08 -4.23
CA PHE A 95 -11.98 -2.01 -4.78
C PHE A 95 -11.39 -1.37 -6.04
N SER A 96 -10.08 -1.15 -6.09
CA SER A 96 -9.43 -0.62 -7.30
C SER A 96 -9.59 -1.56 -8.50
N ILE A 97 -9.44 -2.88 -8.28
CA ILE A 97 -9.65 -3.88 -9.34
C ILE A 97 -11.13 -3.90 -9.76
N THR A 98 -12.05 -3.82 -8.81
CA THR A 98 -13.49 -3.73 -9.07
C THR A 98 -13.84 -2.52 -9.95
N ASP A 99 -13.17 -1.39 -9.74
CA ASP A 99 -13.30 -0.16 -10.54
C ASP A 99 -12.53 -0.24 -11.88
N GLY A 100 -12.00 -1.40 -12.25
CA GLY A 100 -11.29 -1.62 -13.51
C GLY A 100 -9.83 -1.17 -13.51
N GLN A 101 -9.26 -0.80 -12.37
CA GLN A 101 -7.86 -0.41 -12.25
C GLN A 101 -6.99 -1.63 -11.91
N LEU A 102 -6.39 -2.23 -12.93
CA LEU A 102 -5.51 -3.40 -12.73
C LEU A 102 -4.08 -2.99 -12.37
N PRO A 103 -3.37 -3.80 -11.53
CA PRO A 103 -1.94 -3.62 -11.30
C PRO A 103 -1.15 -3.60 -12.61
N SER A 104 -0.26 -2.63 -12.76
CA SER A 104 0.55 -2.48 -13.98
C SER A 104 1.89 -1.79 -13.70
N ASN A 105 2.70 -1.56 -14.75
CA ASN A 105 3.98 -0.88 -14.63
C ASN A 105 3.87 0.66 -14.75
N ALA A 106 2.68 1.20 -15.02
CA ALA A 106 2.50 2.62 -15.29
C ALA A 106 1.21 3.18 -14.67
N LYS A 107 1.17 4.51 -14.50
CA LYS A 107 0.00 5.28 -14.08
C LYS A 107 -0.63 4.74 -12.76
N ALA A 108 -1.96 4.74 -12.67
CA ALA A 108 -2.69 4.27 -11.49
C ALA A 108 -2.39 2.80 -11.15
N GLY A 109 -2.26 1.92 -12.16
CA GLY A 109 -1.94 0.52 -11.96
C GLY A 109 -0.58 0.27 -11.28
N TYR A 110 0.40 1.16 -11.49
CA TYR A 110 1.67 1.11 -10.77
C TYR A 110 1.48 1.37 -9.28
N VAL A 111 0.62 2.31 -8.91
CA VAL A 111 0.32 2.60 -7.49
C VAL A 111 -0.32 1.38 -6.82
N ILE A 112 -1.29 0.74 -7.50
CA ILE A 112 -1.96 -0.46 -6.98
C ILE A 112 -0.95 -1.60 -6.80
N ARG A 113 -0.07 -1.81 -7.78
CA ARG A 113 1.01 -2.80 -7.70
C ARG A 113 1.95 -2.55 -6.53
N ARG A 114 2.32 -1.30 -6.27
CA ARG A 114 3.14 -0.92 -5.10
C ARG A 114 2.45 -1.25 -3.78
N ILE A 115 1.16 -0.92 -3.66
CA ILE A 115 0.35 -1.20 -2.46
C ILE A 115 0.31 -2.72 -2.22
N LEU A 116 0.07 -3.52 -3.26
CA LEU A 116 0.05 -4.97 -3.18
C LEU A 116 1.41 -5.53 -2.72
N ARG A 117 2.50 -5.14 -3.39
CA ARG A 117 3.85 -5.60 -3.06
C ARG A 117 4.27 -5.22 -1.64
N ARG A 118 3.86 -4.04 -1.18
CA ARG A 118 4.07 -3.63 0.22
C ARG A 118 3.39 -4.59 1.19
N ALA A 119 2.12 -4.92 0.98
CA ALA A 119 1.39 -5.85 1.84
C ALA A 119 2.00 -7.26 1.82
N VAL A 120 2.36 -7.76 0.64
CA VAL A 120 3.04 -9.07 0.48
C VAL A 120 4.36 -9.10 1.26
N ARG A 121 5.17 -8.06 1.16
CA ARG A 121 6.43 -7.95 1.93
C ARG A 121 6.18 -8.00 3.44
N TYR A 122 5.17 -7.27 3.95
CA TYR A 122 4.83 -7.31 5.37
C TYR A 122 4.41 -8.73 5.81
N GLY A 123 3.59 -9.41 5.02
CA GLY A 123 3.21 -10.80 5.28
C GLY A 123 4.41 -11.74 5.28
N TYR A 124 5.30 -11.59 4.29
CA TYR A 124 6.51 -12.41 4.17
C TYR A 124 7.47 -12.21 5.34
N THR A 125 7.75 -10.95 5.70
CA THR A 125 8.80 -10.61 6.68
C THR A 125 8.33 -10.81 8.12
N PHE A 126 7.11 -10.39 8.47
CA PHE A 126 6.67 -10.33 9.86
C PHE A 126 5.68 -11.42 10.25
N LEU A 127 4.96 -12.00 9.27
CA LEU A 127 3.94 -13.03 9.52
C LEU A 127 4.31 -14.40 8.94
N GLY A 128 5.53 -14.56 8.41
CA GLY A 128 6.03 -15.82 7.89
C GLY A 128 5.30 -16.37 6.65
N GLN A 129 4.53 -15.53 5.95
CA GLN A 129 3.75 -15.94 4.77
C GLN A 129 4.66 -16.08 3.55
N LYS A 130 5.16 -17.29 3.31
CA LYS A 130 6.08 -17.59 2.20
C LYS A 130 5.40 -17.94 0.87
N GLN A 131 4.09 -18.09 0.89
CA GLN A 131 3.24 -18.39 -0.27
C GLN A 131 2.17 -17.32 -0.43
N ALA A 132 1.56 -17.24 -1.62
CA ALA A 132 0.47 -16.33 -1.87
C ALA A 132 -0.69 -16.56 -0.89
N PHE A 133 -1.11 -15.52 -0.21
CA PHE A 133 -2.11 -15.59 0.87
C PHE A 133 -3.16 -14.48 0.79
N MET A 134 -2.83 -13.32 0.22
CA MET A 134 -3.72 -12.15 0.24
C MET A 134 -5.04 -12.42 -0.49
N TYR A 135 -5.02 -13.15 -1.60
CA TYR A 135 -6.24 -13.52 -2.33
C TYR A 135 -7.22 -14.32 -1.47
N LYS A 136 -6.72 -15.09 -0.47
CA LYS A 136 -7.54 -15.87 0.47
C LYS A 136 -8.30 -14.99 1.47
N LEU A 137 -7.94 -13.73 1.59
CA LEU A 137 -8.63 -12.75 2.44
C LEU A 137 -9.85 -12.12 1.74
N LEU A 138 -9.96 -12.26 0.42
CA LEU A 138 -11.07 -11.67 -0.33
C LEU A 138 -12.46 -12.18 0.10
N PRO A 139 -12.68 -13.48 0.39
CA PRO A 139 -13.96 -13.92 0.93
C PRO A 139 -14.37 -13.19 2.21
N VAL A 140 -13.44 -12.96 3.13
CA VAL A 140 -13.69 -12.24 4.38
C VAL A 140 -14.08 -10.78 4.12
N LEU A 141 -13.45 -10.15 3.12
CA LEU A 141 -13.82 -8.79 2.69
C LEU A 141 -15.23 -8.76 2.10
N ILE A 142 -15.57 -9.75 1.27
CA ILE A 142 -16.90 -9.88 0.66
C ILE A 142 -17.97 -10.13 1.72
N ASP A 143 -17.71 -11.00 2.69
CA ASP A 143 -18.65 -11.26 3.80
C ASP A 143 -18.92 -10.00 4.64
N ASN A 144 -17.91 -9.13 4.77
CA ASN A 144 -18.01 -7.90 5.55
C ASN A 144 -18.63 -6.72 4.78
N MET A 145 -18.40 -6.62 3.48
CA MET A 145 -18.75 -5.44 2.68
C MET A 145 -19.59 -5.74 1.43
N GLY A 146 -19.76 -7.01 1.06
CA GLY A 146 -20.39 -7.40 -0.21
C GLY A 146 -21.88 -7.08 -0.30
N GLU A 147 -22.59 -6.95 0.81
CA GLU A 147 -23.99 -6.50 0.81
C GLU A 147 -24.10 -5.04 0.35
N ALA A 148 -23.22 -4.19 0.83
CA ALA A 148 -23.16 -2.77 0.45
C ALA A 148 -22.51 -2.54 -0.92
N TYR A 149 -21.65 -3.46 -1.36
CA TYR A 149 -20.87 -3.37 -2.61
C TYR A 149 -21.00 -4.68 -3.41
N PRO A 150 -22.15 -4.94 -4.07
CA PRO A 150 -22.40 -6.18 -4.80
C PRO A 150 -21.45 -6.42 -5.97
N GLU A 151 -20.80 -5.37 -6.50
CA GLU A 151 -19.76 -5.45 -7.52
C GLU A 151 -18.52 -6.21 -7.05
N LEU A 152 -18.16 -6.18 -5.76
CA LEU A 152 -17.10 -7.02 -5.19
C LEU A 152 -17.45 -8.51 -5.33
N VAL A 153 -18.70 -8.87 -5.09
CA VAL A 153 -19.20 -10.25 -5.22
C VAL A 153 -19.16 -10.66 -6.68
N ALA A 154 -19.68 -9.82 -7.57
CA ALA A 154 -19.75 -10.10 -9.02
C ALA A 154 -18.36 -10.31 -9.64
N GLN A 155 -17.33 -9.61 -9.18
CA GLN A 155 -15.98 -9.68 -9.72
C GLN A 155 -15.02 -10.54 -8.89
N LYS A 156 -15.50 -11.29 -7.90
CA LYS A 156 -14.70 -12.12 -6.98
C LYS A 156 -13.59 -12.89 -7.70
N THR A 157 -13.95 -13.67 -8.71
CA THR A 157 -13.01 -14.52 -9.44
C THR A 157 -11.90 -13.74 -10.14
N LEU A 158 -12.22 -12.57 -10.70
CA LEU A 158 -11.24 -11.69 -11.33
C LEU A 158 -10.27 -11.14 -10.28
N ILE A 159 -10.79 -10.62 -9.17
CA ILE A 159 -10.01 -10.03 -8.09
C ILE A 159 -9.06 -11.07 -7.49
N GLU A 160 -9.56 -12.25 -7.15
CA GLU A 160 -8.74 -13.36 -6.63
C GLU A 160 -7.60 -13.74 -7.58
N LYS A 161 -7.90 -13.88 -8.87
CA LYS A 161 -6.90 -14.25 -9.88
C LYS A 161 -5.82 -13.19 -10.03
N VAL A 162 -6.21 -11.91 -10.15
CA VAL A 162 -5.27 -10.80 -10.31
C VAL A 162 -4.35 -10.67 -9.09
N ILE A 163 -4.92 -10.70 -7.88
CA ILE A 163 -4.13 -10.61 -6.66
C ILE A 163 -3.16 -11.78 -6.56
N LYS A 164 -3.62 -13.00 -6.79
CA LYS A 164 -2.80 -14.21 -6.71
C LYS A 164 -1.63 -14.18 -7.69
N GLU A 165 -1.88 -13.86 -8.96
CA GLU A 165 -0.85 -13.81 -10.00
C GLU A 165 0.23 -12.75 -9.70
N GLU A 166 -0.17 -11.55 -9.27
CA GLU A 166 0.77 -10.49 -8.90
C GLU A 166 1.59 -10.87 -7.64
N GLU A 167 0.95 -11.48 -6.66
CA GLU A 167 1.58 -11.94 -5.43
C GLU A 167 2.60 -13.04 -5.71
N GLU A 168 2.21 -14.09 -6.45
CA GLU A 168 3.11 -15.18 -6.84
C GLU A 168 4.29 -14.68 -7.68
N SER A 169 4.03 -13.74 -8.60
CA SER A 169 5.07 -13.12 -9.41
C SER A 169 6.09 -12.38 -8.57
N PHE A 170 5.64 -11.64 -7.57
CA PHE A 170 6.53 -10.88 -6.69
C PHE A 170 7.28 -11.78 -5.71
N LEU A 171 6.64 -12.80 -5.14
CA LEU A 171 7.25 -13.74 -4.20
C LEU A 171 8.44 -14.49 -4.82
N ARG A 172 8.43 -14.76 -6.13
CA ARG A 172 9.55 -15.40 -6.83
C ARG A 172 10.87 -14.61 -6.73
N THR A 173 10.77 -13.29 -6.66
CA THR A 173 11.95 -12.39 -6.61
C THR A 173 12.18 -11.78 -5.25
N LEU A 174 11.16 -11.78 -4.38
CA LEU A 174 11.16 -11.09 -3.09
C LEU A 174 12.29 -11.57 -2.16
N GLU A 175 12.43 -12.87 -2.00
CA GLU A 175 13.46 -13.45 -1.11
C GLU A 175 14.88 -13.08 -1.55
N THR A 176 15.14 -13.20 -2.85
CA THR A 176 16.45 -12.84 -3.41
C THR A 176 16.71 -11.34 -3.30
N GLY A 177 15.69 -10.52 -3.53
CA GLY A 177 15.80 -9.07 -3.39
C GLY A 177 16.03 -8.61 -1.95
N ILE A 178 15.35 -9.22 -0.96
CA ILE A 178 15.61 -8.94 0.46
C ILE A 178 17.04 -9.31 0.81
N ARG A 179 17.49 -10.51 0.45
CA ARG A 179 18.86 -10.96 0.74
C ARG A 179 19.93 -10.06 0.11
N LEU A 180 19.68 -9.58 -1.11
CA LEU A 180 20.60 -8.66 -1.78
C LEU A 180 20.62 -7.30 -1.05
N LEU A 181 19.46 -6.78 -0.66
CA LEU A 181 19.39 -5.51 0.08
C LEU A 181 20.05 -5.61 1.44
N ASP A 182 19.83 -6.72 2.18
CA ASP A 182 20.48 -6.96 3.48
C ASP A 182 22.01 -6.97 3.34
N LYS A 183 22.55 -7.69 2.35
CA LYS A 183 23.97 -7.68 2.04
C LYS A 183 24.49 -6.28 1.70
N THR A 184 23.76 -5.53 0.86
CA THR A 184 24.14 -4.15 0.49
C THR A 184 24.15 -3.24 1.72
N MET A 185 23.20 -3.40 2.64
CA MET A 185 23.18 -2.66 3.91
C MET A 185 24.36 -3.01 4.81
N GLU A 186 24.71 -4.29 4.92
CA GLU A 186 25.87 -4.75 5.69
C GLU A 186 27.16 -4.18 5.12
N ASP A 187 27.40 -4.32 3.81
CA ASP A 187 28.58 -3.81 3.11
C ASP A 187 28.70 -2.27 3.26
N THR A 188 27.58 -1.56 3.18
CA THR A 188 27.52 -0.10 3.34
C THR A 188 27.88 0.32 4.77
N LYS A 189 27.34 -0.37 5.79
CA LYS A 189 27.66 -0.13 7.20
C LYS A 189 29.14 -0.45 7.51
N ALA A 190 29.68 -1.55 6.95
CA ALA A 190 31.09 -1.92 7.12
C ALA A 190 32.04 -0.82 6.57
N ASN A 191 31.62 -0.08 5.55
CA ASN A 191 32.35 1.06 5.00
C ASN A 191 32.06 2.39 5.75
N GLY A 192 31.39 2.35 6.89
CA GLY A 192 31.07 3.54 7.70
C GLY A 192 30.02 4.47 7.08
N LYS A 193 29.25 3.98 6.12
CA LYS A 193 28.20 4.77 5.43
C LYS A 193 26.81 4.35 5.90
N THR A 194 25.87 5.29 5.78
CA THR A 194 24.44 5.08 6.09
C THR A 194 23.53 5.24 4.87
N GLU A 195 24.12 5.48 3.71
CA GLU A 195 23.41 5.66 2.45
C GLU A 195 23.88 4.63 1.43
N ILE A 196 22.95 3.85 0.84
CA ILE A 196 23.24 2.94 -0.27
C ILE A 196 23.27 3.70 -1.59
N SER A 197 23.98 3.16 -2.59
CA SER A 197 24.05 3.76 -3.92
C SER A 197 22.70 3.68 -4.65
N GLY A 198 22.41 4.70 -5.47
CA GLY A 198 21.23 4.70 -6.34
C GLY A 198 21.28 3.59 -7.38
N LYS A 199 22.48 3.14 -7.78
CA LYS A 199 22.70 2.03 -8.72
C LYS A 199 22.25 0.69 -8.10
N ASP A 200 22.57 0.43 -6.85
CA ASP A 200 22.13 -0.79 -6.16
C ASP A 200 20.61 -0.79 -5.98
N ALA A 201 20.04 0.35 -5.59
CA ALA A 201 18.59 0.52 -5.51
C ALA A 201 17.90 0.35 -6.87
N PHE A 202 18.52 0.82 -7.97
CA PHE A 202 18.00 0.61 -9.32
C PHE A 202 18.06 -0.87 -9.73
N THR A 203 19.10 -1.60 -9.36
CA THR A 203 19.18 -3.05 -9.59
C THR A 203 18.06 -3.80 -8.89
N LEU A 204 17.74 -3.43 -7.65
CA LEU A 204 16.59 -3.98 -6.91
C LEU A 204 15.26 -3.68 -7.62
N TYR A 205 15.11 -2.46 -8.12
CA TYR A 205 13.91 -2.03 -8.84
C TYR A 205 13.73 -2.76 -10.18
N ASP A 206 14.76 -2.75 -11.03
CA ASP A 206 14.71 -3.25 -12.39
C ASP A 206 14.70 -4.79 -12.47
N THR A 207 15.58 -5.43 -11.70
CA THR A 207 15.78 -6.89 -11.76
C THR A 207 14.82 -7.66 -10.86
N PHE A 208 14.58 -7.17 -9.65
CA PHE A 208 13.79 -7.88 -8.64
C PHE A 208 12.39 -7.30 -8.44
N GLY A 209 12.06 -6.25 -9.16
CA GLY A 209 10.75 -5.62 -9.09
C GLY A 209 10.45 -5.01 -7.71
N PHE A 210 11.49 -4.61 -6.96
CA PHE A 210 11.33 -3.84 -5.73
C PHE A 210 11.00 -2.39 -6.07
N PRO A 211 9.81 -1.90 -5.76
CA PRO A 211 9.54 -0.47 -5.89
C PRO A 211 10.50 0.34 -5.02
N LEU A 212 10.93 1.51 -5.50
CA LEU A 212 11.89 2.35 -4.78
C LEU A 212 11.41 2.70 -3.36
N ASP A 213 10.12 3.00 -3.20
CA ASP A 213 9.52 3.29 -1.89
C ASP A 213 9.54 2.10 -0.92
N LEU A 214 9.55 0.86 -1.44
CA LEU A 214 9.73 -0.33 -0.62
C LEU A 214 11.19 -0.45 -0.14
N THR A 215 12.15 -0.19 -1.03
CA THR A 215 13.57 -0.12 -0.68
C THR A 215 13.81 0.97 0.37
N GLU A 216 13.29 2.18 0.16
CA GLU A 216 13.38 3.28 1.13
C GLU A 216 12.75 2.93 2.48
N LEU A 217 11.62 2.22 2.49
CA LEU A 217 10.96 1.77 3.72
C LEU A 217 11.86 0.82 4.52
N ILE A 218 12.43 -0.20 3.86
CA ILE A 218 13.32 -1.18 4.51
C ILE A 218 14.58 -0.48 5.04
N LEU A 219 15.18 0.40 4.24
CA LEU A 219 16.35 1.17 4.66
C LEU A 219 16.04 2.04 5.88
N ARG A 220 14.92 2.73 5.88
CA ARG A 220 14.48 3.57 7.02
C ARG A 220 14.24 2.76 8.30
N GLU A 221 13.68 1.55 8.19
CA GLU A 221 13.52 0.61 9.31
C GLU A 221 14.88 0.22 9.91
N ASN A 222 15.96 0.27 9.10
CA ASN A 222 17.34 -0.04 9.49
C ASN A 222 18.22 1.20 9.76
N GLY A 223 17.63 2.40 9.81
CA GLY A 223 18.35 3.66 10.04
C GLY A 223 19.24 4.10 8.88
N MET A 224 18.90 3.68 7.65
CA MET A 224 19.65 3.98 6.43
C MET A 224 18.81 4.74 5.40
N THR A 225 19.49 5.28 4.39
CA THR A 225 18.89 6.01 3.26
C THR A 225 19.41 5.49 1.92
N VAL A 226 18.86 6.00 0.83
CA VAL A 226 19.29 5.72 -0.55
C VAL A 226 19.57 7.02 -1.29
N ASN A 227 20.56 7.02 -2.17
CA ASN A 227 20.84 8.15 -3.05
C ASN A 227 19.82 8.22 -4.19
N ILE A 228 18.78 9.05 -4.00
CA ILE A 228 17.67 9.22 -4.96
C ILE A 228 18.13 9.90 -6.24
N GLU A 229 19.06 10.84 -6.18
CA GLU A 229 19.57 11.55 -7.36
C GLU A 229 20.29 10.57 -8.29
N GLU A 230 21.17 9.74 -7.73
CA GLU A 230 21.86 8.70 -8.47
C GLU A 230 20.88 7.66 -9.05
N PHE A 231 19.88 7.22 -8.26
CA PHE A 231 18.82 6.33 -8.74
C PHE A 231 18.11 6.91 -9.97
N ASN A 232 17.71 8.17 -9.91
CA ASN A 232 17.01 8.84 -11.01
C ASN A 232 17.90 8.98 -12.24
N ALA A 233 19.19 9.29 -12.08
CA ALA A 233 20.15 9.39 -13.16
C ALA A 233 20.34 8.04 -13.89
N VAL A 234 20.49 6.95 -13.14
CA VAL A 234 20.62 5.59 -13.69
C VAL A 234 19.32 5.17 -14.39
N SER A 235 18.18 5.42 -13.78
CA SER A 235 16.85 5.12 -14.34
C SER A 235 16.62 5.85 -15.66
N TYR A 236 16.95 7.16 -15.72
CA TYR A 236 16.84 7.95 -16.94
C TYR A 236 17.74 7.41 -18.05
N THR A 237 18.98 7.10 -17.74
CA THR A 237 19.93 6.54 -18.71
C THR A 237 19.45 5.20 -19.26
N HIS A 238 18.91 4.33 -18.42
CA HIS A 238 18.41 3.02 -18.83
C HIS A 238 17.16 3.13 -19.71
N MET A 239 16.25 4.07 -19.44
CA MET A 239 15.05 4.29 -20.25
C MET A 239 15.36 4.96 -21.60
N THR A 240 16.44 5.73 -21.71
CA THR A 240 16.80 6.49 -22.94
C THR A 240 17.78 5.78 -23.85
N LEU A 241 18.44 4.71 -23.39
CA LEU A 241 19.26 3.89 -24.27
C LEU A 241 18.38 3.20 -25.31
N PRO A 242 18.68 3.34 -26.63
CA PRO A 242 17.95 2.63 -27.67
C PRO A 242 18.14 1.12 -27.43
N THR A 243 17.02 0.42 -27.19
CA THR A 243 17.02 -1.04 -27.24
C THR A 243 17.55 -1.47 -28.60
N LYS A 244 18.78 -1.92 -28.65
CA LYS A 244 19.29 -2.61 -29.85
C LYS A 244 18.37 -3.82 -30.07
N ARG A 245 17.44 -3.70 -31.00
CA ARG A 245 16.77 -4.87 -31.58
C ARG A 245 17.85 -5.72 -32.22
N ILE A 246 18.18 -6.81 -31.62
CA ILE A 246 18.91 -7.91 -32.25
C ILE A 246 17.90 -8.68 -33.09
#